data_dddbc716608f1f5f115bdf1d461f931b
#
_entry.id   dddbc716608f1f5f115bdf1d461f931b
#
_cell.length_a   1.000
_cell.length_b   1.000
_cell.length_c   1.000
_cell.angle_alpha   90.00
_cell.angle_beta   90.00
_cell.angle_gamma   90.00
#
_symmetry.space_group_name_H-M   'P 1'
#
loop_
_entity.id
_entity.type
_entity.pdbx_description
1 polymer ?
#
loop_
_entity_poly.entity_id
_entity_poly.type
_entity_poly.pdbx_seq_one_letter_code
_entity_poly.pdbx_strand_id
1 'polypeptide(L)'
;PYDIFQGKIGYNPHRNLLVYSTNRFPYIAVYRNQEMKNWLKIAEVRADWDYAVSEGDLRFSPSVKHGAWEMALTDDYVVLLQRDDEVEETMDRKTEGRDMSSIPSSLFVYDYNLNLKKIINMPFRMLRLCGDVESNTVYAMAINPEFELISIDLE
;
A
#
# COMPACT_ATOMS: atom_id res chain seq x y z
N PRO A 1 -16.07 -14.13 2.84
CA PRO A 1 -14.64 -14.27 3.21
C PRO A 1 -13.70 -13.90 2.07
N TYR A 2 -14.09 -14.09 0.81
CA TYR A 2 -13.22 -13.84 -0.35
C TYR A 2 -12.72 -12.38 -0.44
N ASP A 3 -13.58 -11.41 -0.16
CA ASP A 3 -13.26 -9.98 -0.27
C ASP A 3 -12.23 -9.49 0.76
N ILE A 4 -12.01 -10.23 1.84
CA ILE A 4 -11.14 -9.83 2.95
C ILE A 4 -9.67 -9.93 2.54
N PHE A 5 -9.34 -10.97 1.78
CA PHE A 5 -7.96 -11.24 1.33
C PHE A 5 -7.65 -10.63 -0.04
N GLN A 6 -8.53 -9.75 -0.56
CA GLN A 6 -8.19 -8.96 -1.72
C GLN A 6 -6.99 -8.07 -1.41
N GLY A 7 -6.04 -8.04 -2.32
CA GLY A 7 -4.81 -7.33 -2.10
C GLY A 7 -3.98 -7.17 -3.36
N LYS A 8 -2.79 -6.70 -3.15
CA LYS A 8 -1.78 -6.52 -4.19
C LYS A 8 -0.67 -7.54 -4.00
N ILE A 9 -0.17 -8.05 -5.10
CA ILE A 9 0.99 -8.92 -5.12
C ILE A 9 2.01 -8.34 -6.09
N GLY A 10 3.26 -8.29 -5.68
CA GLY A 10 4.38 -7.83 -6.49
C GLY A 10 5.58 -8.76 -6.35
N TYR A 11 6.40 -8.83 -7.38
CA TYR A 11 7.63 -9.61 -7.37
C TYR A 11 8.82 -8.75 -7.79
N ASN A 12 9.87 -8.74 -6.97
CA ASN A 12 11.15 -8.15 -7.32
C ASN A 12 12.11 -9.27 -7.77
N PRO A 13 12.41 -9.36 -9.08
CA PRO A 13 13.25 -10.44 -9.62
C PRO A 13 14.71 -10.32 -9.17
N HIS A 14 15.24 -9.10 -8.97
CA HIS A 14 16.62 -8.88 -8.56
C HIS A 14 16.90 -9.39 -7.15
N ARG A 15 15.90 -9.26 -6.27
CA ARG A 15 15.97 -9.72 -4.87
C ARG A 15 15.37 -11.11 -4.65
N ASN A 16 14.70 -11.66 -5.66
CA ASN A 16 13.93 -12.89 -5.56
C ASN A 16 12.91 -12.87 -4.41
N LEU A 17 12.23 -11.73 -4.27
CA LEU A 17 11.26 -11.46 -3.21
C LEU A 17 9.87 -11.22 -3.81
N LEU A 18 8.88 -11.84 -3.19
CA LEU A 18 7.47 -11.60 -3.45
C LEU A 18 6.88 -10.86 -2.26
N VAL A 19 6.09 -9.83 -2.54
CA VAL A 19 5.41 -9.05 -1.52
C VAL A 19 3.91 -9.14 -1.75
N TYR A 20 3.17 -9.31 -0.67
CA TYR A 20 1.70 -9.30 -0.66
C TYR A 20 1.20 -8.31 0.38
N SER A 21 0.22 -7.51 0.01
CA SER A 21 -0.48 -6.59 0.91
C SER A 21 -1.99 -6.70 0.72
N THR A 22 -2.77 -6.44 1.76
CA THR A 22 -4.24 -6.46 1.70
C THR A 22 -4.82 -5.05 1.59
N ASN A 23 -6.03 -4.94 0.99
CA ASN A 23 -6.73 -3.66 0.82
C ASN A 23 -7.65 -3.34 2.00
N ARG A 24 -8.24 -4.35 2.62
CA ARG A 24 -9.29 -4.18 3.63
C ARG A 24 -8.77 -3.90 5.02
N PHE A 25 -7.57 -4.31 5.32
CA PHE A 25 -6.92 -4.18 6.61
C PHE A 25 -5.41 -4.06 6.45
N PRO A 26 -4.70 -3.44 7.40
CA PRO A 26 -3.26 -3.27 7.30
C PRO A 26 -2.54 -4.60 7.51
N TYR A 27 -2.18 -5.24 6.42
CA TYR A 27 -1.32 -6.43 6.40
C TYR A 27 -0.39 -6.36 5.20
N ILE A 28 0.87 -6.65 5.44
CA ILE A 28 1.89 -6.81 4.42
C ILE A 28 2.84 -7.92 4.82
N ALA A 29 3.25 -8.74 3.87
CA ALA A 29 4.22 -9.80 4.08
C ALA A 29 5.19 -9.91 2.91
N VAL A 30 6.44 -10.26 3.23
CA VAL A 30 7.52 -10.51 2.27
C VAL A 30 7.89 -11.97 2.32
N TYR A 31 8.00 -12.55 1.15
CA TYR A 31 8.33 -13.96 0.95
C TYR A 31 9.60 -14.07 0.09
N ARG A 32 10.47 -15.00 0.44
CA ARG A 32 11.64 -15.36 -0.35
C ARG A 32 11.45 -16.74 -0.97
N ASN A 33 11.78 -16.84 -2.26
CA ASN A 33 11.84 -18.13 -2.91
C ASN A 33 13.08 -18.91 -2.43
N GLN A 34 12.91 -20.08 -1.85
CA GLN A 34 14.01 -20.92 -1.40
C GLN A 34 14.40 -22.00 -2.42
N GLU A 35 13.43 -22.53 -3.14
CA GLU A 35 13.64 -23.51 -4.22
C GLU A 35 12.39 -23.53 -5.09
N MET A 36 12.43 -23.06 -6.29
CA MET A 36 11.39 -22.97 -7.32
C MET A 36 9.90 -23.24 -6.97
N LYS A 37 9.60 -23.81 -5.79
CA LYS A 37 8.24 -24.19 -5.35
C LYS A 37 7.89 -23.77 -3.91
N ASN A 38 8.86 -23.32 -3.11
CA ASN A 38 8.63 -23.00 -1.71
C ASN A 38 8.92 -21.52 -1.44
N TRP A 39 7.88 -20.80 -1.03
CA TRP A 39 7.97 -19.42 -0.60
C TRP A 39 7.99 -19.37 0.92
N LEU A 40 9.12 -18.92 1.50
CA LEU A 40 9.24 -18.70 2.94
C LEU A 40 8.88 -17.25 3.26
N LYS A 41 7.91 -17.06 4.16
CA LYS A 41 7.64 -15.74 4.72
C LYS A 41 8.81 -15.32 5.60
N ILE A 42 9.45 -14.20 5.26
CA ILE A 42 10.65 -13.66 5.94
C ILE A 42 10.36 -12.41 6.76
N ALA A 43 9.30 -11.68 6.43
CA ALA A 43 8.85 -10.51 7.19
C ALA A 43 7.33 -10.37 7.09
N GLU A 44 6.72 -9.84 8.14
CA GLU A 44 5.32 -9.39 8.11
C GLU A 44 5.09 -8.21 9.04
N VAL A 45 4.18 -7.33 8.64
CA VAL A 45 3.57 -6.33 9.51
C VAL A 45 2.08 -6.55 9.48
N ARG A 46 1.50 -6.62 10.67
CA ARG A 46 0.08 -6.79 10.88
C ARG A 46 -0.37 -5.84 11.98
N ALA A 47 -1.31 -4.97 11.69
CA ALA A 47 -1.93 -4.18 12.74
C ALA A 47 -2.82 -5.08 13.61
N ASP A 48 -2.95 -4.74 14.88
CA ASP A 48 -3.98 -5.31 15.74
C ASP A 48 -5.36 -4.90 15.20
N TRP A 49 -6.23 -5.85 15.05
CA TRP A 49 -7.56 -5.67 14.50
C TRP A 49 -8.59 -6.47 15.26
N ASP A 50 -9.67 -5.82 15.59
CA ASP A 50 -10.84 -6.47 16.12
C ASP A 50 -11.72 -6.94 14.98
N TYR A 51 -12.07 -8.21 14.98
CA TYR A 51 -13.00 -8.80 14.03
C TYR A 51 -14.03 -9.68 14.76
N ALA A 52 -15.20 -9.73 14.18
CA ALA A 52 -16.24 -10.68 14.59
C ALA A 52 -16.61 -11.57 13.40
N VAL A 53 -16.93 -12.83 13.70
CA VAL A 53 -17.53 -13.73 12.72
C VAL A 53 -19.04 -13.74 12.97
N SER A 54 -19.82 -13.28 12.00
CA SER A 54 -21.28 -13.27 12.06
C SER A 54 -21.84 -13.88 10.79
N GLU A 55 -22.67 -14.91 10.93
CA GLU A 55 -23.31 -15.62 9.80
C GLU A 55 -22.33 -16.16 8.76
N GLY A 56 -21.12 -16.54 9.17
CA GLY A 56 -20.05 -17.02 8.28
C GLY A 56 -19.24 -15.92 7.60
N ASP A 57 -19.57 -14.67 7.83
CA ASP A 57 -18.81 -13.52 7.34
C ASP A 57 -17.94 -12.90 8.42
N LEU A 58 -16.75 -12.48 8.01
CA LEU A 58 -15.80 -11.77 8.85
C LEU A 58 -16.12 -10.27 8.76
N ARG A 59 -16.41 -9.66 9.90
CA ARG A 59 -16.69 -8.23 10.01
C ARG A 59 -15.62 -7.57 10.83
N PHE A 60 -15.02 -6.52 10.28
CA PHE A 60 -14.05 -5.68 11.00
C PHE A 60 -14.77 -4.61 11.80
N SER A 61 -14.18 -4.25 12.94
CA SER A 61 -14.60 -3.06 13.68
C SER A 61 -14.46 -1.81 12.78
N PRO A 62 -15.36 -0.82 12.89
CA PRO A 62 -15.22 0.46 12.19
C PRO A 62 -13.91 1.21 12.47
N SER A 63 -13.23 0.89 13.58
CA SER A 63 -11.94 1.46 13.94
C SER A 63 -10.75 0.84 13.22
N VAL A 64 -10.94 -0.24 12.45
CA VAL A 64 -9.86 -0.87 11.69
C VAL A 64 -9.47 0.01 10.52
N LYS A 65 -8.20 0.42 10.49
CA LYS A 65 -7.65 1.19 9.38
C LYS A 65 -7.69 0.39 8.08
N HIS A 66 -7.85 1.08 6.96
CA HIS A 66 -7.77 0.46 5.65
C HIS A 66 -6.35 -0.04 5.36
N GLY A 67 -6.24 -1.10 4.58
CA GLY A 67 -4.97 -1.58 4.05
C GLY A 67 -4.46 -0.74 2.86
N ALA A 68 -3.53 -1.30 2.11
CA ALA A 68 -2.93 -0.62 0.97
C ALA A 68 -3.90 -0.51 -0.21
N TRP A 69 -4.06 0.70 -0.75
CA TRP A 69 -4.79 0.96 -1.99
C TRP A 69 -4.04 0.42 -3.21
N GLU A 70 -2.73 0.72 -3.26
CA GLU A 70 -1.79 0.23 -4.27
C GLU A 70 -0.46 -0.12 -3.61
N MET A 71 0.34 -0.90 -4.32
CA MET A 71 1.68 -1.28 -3.92
C MET A 71 2.63 -1.19 -5.10
N ALA A 72 3.81 -0.64 -4.87
CA ALA A 72 4.92 -0.62 -5.82
C ALA A 72 6.18 -1.22 -5.18
N LEU A 73 7.00 -1.86 -5.97
CA LEU A 73 8.31 -2.39 -5.57
C LEU A 73 9.40 -1.65 -6.34
N THR A 74 10.41 -1.18 -5.63
CA THR A 74 11.62 -0.59 -6.20
C THR A 74 12.82 -1.47 -5.88
N ASP A 75 14.03 -1.04 -6.20
CA ASP A 75 15.21 -1.82 -5.84
C ASP A 75 15.28 -2.05 -4.32
N ASP A 76 15.20 -1.00 -3.50
CA ASP A 76 15.38 -1.11 -2.05
C ASP A 76 14.08 -1.10 -1.24
N TYR A 77 12.95 -0.70 -1.84
CA TYR A 77 11.75 -0.37 -1.08
C TYR A 77 10.49 -1.10 -1.55
N VAL A 78 9.63 -1.31 -0.58
CA VAL A 78 8.21 -1.63 -0.76
C VAL A 78 7.41 -0.36 -0.44
N VAL A 79 6.66 0.14 -1.39
CA VAL A 79 5.91 1.38 -1.27
C VAL A 79 4.42 1.08 -1.29
N LEU A 80 3.73 1.46 -0.23
CA LEU A 80 2.28 1.34 -0.12
C LEU A 80 1.62 2.70 -0.29
N LEU A 81 0.67 2.80 -1.20
CA LEU A 81 -0.26 3.91 -1.25
C LEU A 81 -1.41 3.60 -0.29
N GLN A 82 -1.53 4.36 0.78
CA GLN A 82 -2.60 4.17 1.76
C GLN A 82 -3.00 5.50 2.40
N ARG A 83 -4.13 5.51 3.11
CA ARG A 83 -4.59 6.71 3.80
C ARG A 83 -3.75 6.99 5.03
N ASP A 84 -3.37 8.25 5.18
CA ASP A 84 -2.91 8.83 6.44
C ASP A 84 -4.06 9.71 6.98
N ASP A 85 -4.81 9.21 7.95
CA ASP A 85 -6.07 9.83 8.37
C ASP A 85 -5.92 11.29 8.78
N GLU A 86 -4.81 11.67 9.43
CA GLU A 86 -4.57 13.05 9.88
C GLU A 86 -4.41 14.03 8.70
N VAL A 87 -3.73 13.58 7.64
CA VAL A 87 -3.51 14.38 6.43
C VAL A 87 -4.75 14.41 5.56
N GLU A 88 -5.41 13.25 5.42
CA GLU A 88 -6.58 13.09 4.57
C GLU A 88 -7.77 13.92 5.04
N GLU A 89 -8.02 14.00 6.36
CA GLU A 89 -9.07 14.88 6.90
C GLU A 89 -8.86 16.35 6.52
N THR A 90 -7.60 16.81 6.46
CA THR A 90 -7.27 18.17 6.08
C THR A 90 -7.48 18.41 4.58
N MET A 91 -7.19 17.40 3.76
CA MET A 91 -7.37 17.47 2.30
C MET A 91 -8.85 17.43 1.92
N ASP A 92 -9.64 16.56 2.56
CA ASP A 92 -11.06 16.40 2.28
C ASP A 92 -11.85 17.69 2.51
N ARG A 93 -11.44 18.51 3.52
CA ARG A 93 -12.02 19.83 3.78
C ARG A 93 -11.72 20.87 2.67
N LYS A 94 -10.68 20.65 1.88
CA LYS A 94 -10.24 21.58 0.80
C LYS A 94 -10.77 21.20 -0.57
N THR A 95 -11.30 19.98 -0.75
CA THR A 95 -11.75 19.48 -2.04
C THR A 95 -13.22 19.85 -2.25
N GLU A 96 -13.49 20.99 -2.85
CA GLU A 96 -14.85 21.39 -3.25
C GLU A 96 -15.28 20.63 -4.52
N GLY A 97 -16.39 19.91 -4.45
CA GLY A 97 -17.18 19.49 -5.60
C GLY A 97 -17.06 18.05 -6.08
N ARG A 98 -16.07 17.26 -5.61
CA ARG A 98 -15.98 15.81 -5.85
C ARG A 98 -15.64 15.09 -4.55
N ASP A 99 -16.39 14.02 -4.25
CA ASP A 99 -16.02 13.13 -3.14
C ASP A 99 -14.79 12.29 -3.54
N MET A 100 -13.62 12.75 -3.13
CA MET A 100 -12.34 12.09 -3.32
C MET A 100 -11.84 11.44 -2.04
N SER A 101 -12.65 11.44 -0.99
CA SER A 101 -12.26 11.03 0.36
C SER A 101 -11.74 9.59 0.47
N SER A 102 -12.15 8.72 -0.45
CA SER A 102 -11.68 7.33 -0.49
C SER A 102 -10.32 7.15 -1.17
N ILE A 103 -9.82 8.15 -1.93
CA ILE A 103 -8.58 8.05 -2.69
C ILE A 103 -7.42 8.55 -1.84
N PRO A 104 -6.37 7.75 -1.59
CA PRO A 104 -5.26 8.15 -0.72
C PRO A 104 -4.27 9.11 -1.40
N SER A 105 -3.49 9.80 -0.57
CA SER A 105 -2.43 10.71 -1.01
C SER A 105 -1.07 10.40 -0.39
N SER A 106 -0.97 9.41 0.50
CA SER A 106 0.23 9.15 1.27
C SER A 106 0.94 7.88 0.84
N LEU A 107 2.26 7.96 0.70
CA LEU A 107 3.14 6.84 0.41
C LEU A 107 3.87 6.41 1.68
N PHE A 108 3.68 5.17 2.08
CA PHE A 108 4.41 4.54 3.17
C PHE A 108 5.54 3.71 2.59
N VAL A 109 6.78 4.12 2.85
CA VAL A 109 7.99 3.53 2.28
C VAL A 109 8.65 2.62 3.30
N TYR A 110 8.71 1.33 3.00
CA TYR A 110 9.34 0.31 3.82
C TYR A 110 10.57 -0.27 3.12
N ASP A 111 11.56 -0.74 3.87
CA ASP A 111 12.54 -1.68 3.33
C ASP A 111 11.93 -3.09 3.19
N TYR A 112 12.66 -4.03 2.57
CA TYR A 112 12.17 -5.42 2.42
C TYR A 112 12.16 -6.24 3.72
N ASN A 113 12.66 -5.70 4.84
CA ASN A 113 12.45 -6.24 6.18
C ASN A 113 11.19 -5.65 6.86
N LEU A 114 10.45 -4.80 6.12
CA LEU A 114 9.26 -4.10 6.55
C LEU A 114 9.49 -3.09 7.70
N ASN A 115 10.69 -2.53 7.77
CA ASN A 115 10.93 -1.36 8.60
C ASN A 115 10.43 -0.12 7.85
N LEU A 116 9.54 0.65 8.46
CA LEU A 116 9.08 1.93 7.92
C LEU A 116 10.25 2.93 7.89
N LYS A 117 10.58 3.45 6.71
CA LYS A 117 11.66 4.41 6.50
C LYS A 117 11.15 5.83 6.48
N LYS A 118 10.08 6.08 5.74
CA LYS A 118 9.48 7.42 5.65
C LYS A 118 8.01 7.33 5.20
N ILE A 119 7.27 8.39 5.48
CA ILE A 119 5.94 8.64 4.94
C ILE A 119 6.04 9.91 4.10
N ILE A 120 5.54 9.85 2.86
CA ILE A 120 5.53 10.98 1.94
C ILE A 120 4.08 11.36 1.69
N ASN A 121 3.68 12.53 2.20
CA ASN A 121 2.33 13.06 2.01
C ASN A 121 2.33 13.97 0.77
N MET A 122 1.63 13.54 -0.27
CA MET A 122 1.50 14.31 -1.50
C MET A 122 0.35 15.31 -1.39
N PRO A 123 0.46 16.48 -2.02
CA PRO A 123 -0.62 17.49 -1.98
C PRO A 123 -1.79 17.17 -2.92
N PHE A 124 -1.81 15.98 -3.51
CA PHE A 124 -2.82 15.49 -4.44
C PHE A 124 -3.07 13.99 -4.27
N ARG A 125 -4.19 13.52 -4.81
CA ARG A 125 -4.61 12.12 -4.75
C ARG A 125 -3.89 11.27 -5.79
N MET A 126 -3.64 10.00 -5.47
CA MET A 126 -3.00 9.04 -6.37
C MET A 126 -3.88 7.81 -6.57
N LEU A 127 -3.98 7.36 -7.81
CA LEU A 127 -4.86 6.24 -8.19
C LEU A 127 -4.11 4.93 -8.38
N ARG A 128 -2.89 5.00 -8.91
CA ARG A 128 -2.08 3.84 -9.27
C ARG A 128 -0.61 4.10 -8.99
N LEU A 129 0.10 3.04 -8.66
CA LEU A 129 1.56 3.05 -8.51
C LEU A 129 2.19 1.98 -9.39
N CYS A 130 3.40 2.26 -9.82
CA CYS A 130 4.34 1.30 -10.39
C CYS A 130 5.75 1.64 -9.90
N GLY A 131 6.53 0.64 -9.49
CA GLY A 131 7.91 0.83 -9.07
C GLY A 131 8.88 0.36 -10.15
N ASP A 132 10.04 0.97 -10.19
CA ASP A 132 11.17 0.51 -10.96
C ASP A 132 12.08 -0.34 -10.05
N VAL A 133 12.20 -1.62 -10.35
CA VAL A 133 13.00 -2.56 -9.55
C VAL A 133 14.51 -2.46 -9.82
N GLU A 134 14.93 -1.64 -10.79
CA GLU A 134 16.34 -1.33 -11.10
C GLU A 134 16.79 0.01 -10.47
N SER A 135 15.84 0.77 -9.90
CA SER A 135 16.10 2.05 -9.23
C SER A 135 15.17 2.21 -8.02
N ASN A 136 15.27 3.37 -7.34
CA ASN A 136 14.34 3.72 -6.26
C ASN A 136 13.28 4.72 -6.73
N THR A 137 12.85 4.61 -7.99
CA THR A 137 11.82 5.48 -8.57
C THR A 137 10.44 4.80 -8.54
N VAL A 138 9.44 5.56 -8.12
CA VAL A 138 8.02 5.20 -8.19
C VAL A 138 7.33 6.10 -9.21
N TYR A 139 6.55 5.50 -10.07
CA TYR A 139 5.65 6.22 -10.99
C TYR A 139 4.23 6.15 -10.44
N ALA A 140 3.53 7.27 -10.48
CA ALA A 140 2.15 7.36 -9.99
C ALA A 140 1.23 8.05 -11.00
N MET A 141 0.00 7.54 -11.10
CA MET A 141 -1.10 8.26 -11.73
C MET A 141 -1.75 9.13 -10.67
N ALA A 142 -1.57 10.44 -10.79
CA ALA A 142 -2.04 11.46 -9.86
C ALA A 142 -3.27 12.21 -10.41
N ILE A 143 -3.99 12.89 -9.51
CA ILE A 143 -5.08 13.82 -9.83
C ILE A 143 -4.69 15.20 -9.27
N ASN A 144 -4.33 16.17 -10.19
CA ASN A 144 -3.83 17.49 -9.78
C ASN A 144 -4.05 18.59 -10.86
N PRO A 145 -5.17 19.22 -10.99
CA PRO A 145 -6.55 18.74 -10.86
C PRO A 145 -6.94 17.71 -11.94
N GLU A 146 -6.15 17.59 -12.99
CA GLU A 146 -6.31 16.61 -14.07
C GLU A 146 -5.47 15.35 -13.79
N PHE A 147 -5.62 14.32 -14.63
CA PHE A 147 -4.80 13.13 -14.55
C PHE A 147 -3.39 13.42 -15.03
N GLU A 148 -2.42 13.17 -14.19
CA GLU A 148 -1.00 13.34 -14.48
C GLU A 148 -0.21 12.07 -14.16
N LEU A 149 0.78 11.75 -15.00
CA LEU A 149 1.79 10.74 -14.67
C LEU A 149 2.99 11.46 -14.05
N ILE A 150 3.34 11.09 -12.85
CA ILE A 150 4.46 11.66 -12.11
C ILE A 150 5.48 10.60 -11.74
N SER A 151 6.73 11.00 -11.56
CA SER A 151 7.80 10.18 -10.99
C SER A 151 8.23 10.73 -9.64
N ILE A 152 8.47 9.85 -8.70
CA ILE A 152 8.88 10.16 -7.33
C ILE A 152 10.16 9.38 -7.06
N ASP A 153 11.25 10.09 -6.82
CA ASP A 153 12.51 9.51 -6.40
C ASP A 153 12.50 9.32 -4.88
N LEU A 154 12.87 8.13 -4.44
CA LEU A 154 12.85 7.76 -3.02
C LEU A 154 14.23 7.85 -2.36
N GLU A 155 15.25 8.32 -3.06
CA GLU A 155 16.58 8.51 -2.46
C GLU A 155 16.63 9.65 -1.42
#